data_fedd7f4af2f92b21461bccbaf29c5105
#
_entry.id   fedd7f4af2f92b21461bccbaf29c5105
#
_cell.length_a   1.000
_cell.length_b   1.000
_cell.length_c   1.000
_cell.angle_alpha   90.00
_cell.angle_beta   90.00
_cell.angle_gamma   90.00
#
_symmetry.space_group_name_H-M   'P 1'
#
loop_
_entity.id
_entity.type
_entity.pdbx_description
1 polymer ?
#
loop_
_entity_poly.entity_id
_entity_poly.type
_entity_poly.pdbx_seq_one_letter_code
_entity_poly.pdbx_strand_id
1 'polypeptide(L)'
;MKFELTDLLTIAKRDNNTLRPYLFVNPLQGKHIPADPKVSLQLFRLLAQKVEQRYQGERLLAIGFAETATAIGAAVAWYAENVAYYMTTTREDIAGAEYLHFTESHSHATDQRLIANGLEDCLETIDRIVFAEDEVTTGSTIEKCINELRRRFPASAKRFGIASLVNSMSDQRLSYFSEQDISCDYLYHIDRETMSWGFDENQWVEPHKSVKGAVEIVPTRMTYGNGWDERFVTPKAQFKDKIDTLMKVAIPDLALTAAQRKILVLGTEEFMFPAMFLGMRIEELHPDTTVRFHATSRSPIMVSEDVNYPLHTRSELESLYEKGRKTNVYNLCKYDLVIIVTDACEINEEGLQTLLHAICEHGNKNCILIRWRNDVP
;
A
#
# COMPACT_ATOMS: atom_id res chain seq x y z
N MET A 1 -10.03 -9.44 -17.57
CA MET A 1 -9.66 -10.62 -16.76
C MET A 1 -10.74 -10.78 -15.69
N LYS A 2 -11.16 -11.99 -15.39
CA LYS A 2 -12.07 -12.28 -14.26
C LYS A 2 -11.19 -12.81 -13.13
N PHE A 3 -11.36 -12.28 -11.93
CA PHE A 3 -10.68 -12.78 -10.73
C PHE A 3 -11.65 -13.66 -9.95
N GLU A 4 -11.13 -14.66 -9.29
CA GLU A 4 -11.87 -15.47 -8.34
C GLU A 4 -11.39 -15.15 -6.91
N LEU A 5 -12.15 -15.49 -5.90
CA LEU A 5 -11.80 -15.22 -4.51
C LEU A 5 -10.45 -15.86 -4.11
N THR A 6 -10.17 -17.04 -4.63
CA THR A 6 -8.91 -17.78 -4.41
C THR A 6 -7.67 -17.08 -4.96
N ASP A 7 -7.85 -16.19 -5.96
CA ASP A 7 -6.75 -15.39 -6.51
C ASP A 7 -6.37 -14.23 -5.56
N LEU A 8 -7.32 -13.78 -4.72
CA LEU A 8 -7.16 -12.61 -3.88
C LEU A 8 -6.83 -12.93 -2.43
N LEU A 9 -7.05 -14.15 -2.00
CA LEU A 9 -7.10 -14.45 -0.58
C LEU A 9 -6.30 -15.70 -0.25
N THR A 10 -5.24 -15.48 0.51
CA THR A 10 -4.55 -16.51 1.27
C THR A 10 -4.51 -16.12 2.74
N ILE A 11 -4.20 -17.06 3.59
CA ILE A 11 -4.22 -16.85 5.02
C ILE A 11 -2.81 -17.01 5.57
N ALA A 12 -2.42 -16.08 6.43
CA ALA A 12 -1.14 -16.13 7.12
C ALA A 12 -1.31 -15.87 8.61
N LYS A 13 -0.34 -16.30 9.41
CA LYS A 13 -0.30 -16.13 10.86
C LYS A 13 0.55 -14.94 11.23
N ARG A 14 0.00 -14.04 12.06
CA ARG A 14 0.77 -12.93 12.61
C ARG A 14 1.79 -13.42 13.62
N ASP A 15 2.97 -12.83 13.58
CA ASP A 15 3.99 -13.06 14.59
C ASP A 15 3.59 -12.30 15.87
N ASN A 16 3.62 -13.01 17.02
CA ASN A 16 3.39 -12.45 18.36
C ASN A 16 2.04 -11.72 18.59
N ASN A 17 0.98 -12.10 17.86
CA ASN A 17 -0.35 -11.53 18.05
C ASN A 17 -1.38 -12.62 18.39
N THR A 18 -1.72 -12.72 19.69
CA THR A 18 -2.67 -13.73 20.21
C THR A 18 -4.14 -13.31 20.06
N LEU A 19 -4.44 -12.01 19.95
CA LEU A 19 -5.81 -11.51 19.84
C LEU A 19 -6.37 -11.64 18.41
N ARG A 20 -5.50 -11.48 17.42
CA ARG A 20 -5.83 -11.63 16.01
C ARG A 20 -4.71 -12.42 15.33
N PRO A 21 -4.61 -13.74 15.58
CA PRO A 21 -3.47 -14.54 15.16
C PRO A 21 -3.35 -14.65 13.64
N TYR A 22 -4.46 -14.52 12.91
CA TYR A 22 -4.48 -14.68 11.46
C TYR A 22 -4.86 -13.39 10.75
N LEU A 23 -4.35 -13.25 9.52
CA LEU A 23 -4.68 -12.16 8.60
C LEU A 23 -4.84 -12.74 7.19
N PHE A 24 -5.59 -12.02 6.38
CA PHE A 24 -5.61 -12.28 4.94
C PHE A 24 -4.42 -11.62 4.27
N VAL A 25 -3.80 -12.35 3.37
CA VAL A 25 -2.75 -11.87 2.48
C VAL A 25 -3.30 -11.94 1.07
N ASN A 26 -3.31 -10.81 0.39
CA ASN A 26 -3.70 -10.76 -1.02
C ASN A 26 -2.46 -10.95 -1.91
N PRO A 27 -2.35 -12.06 -2.66
CA PRO A 27 -1.19 -12.31 -3.54
C PRO A 27 -1.03 -11.27 -4.65
N LEU A 28 -2.10 -10.56 -5.00
CA LEU A 28 -2.10 -9.57 -6.08
C LEU A 28 -1.84 -8.13 -5.59
N GLN A 29 -1.64 -7.93 -4.29
CA GLN A 29 -1.43 -6.60 -3.73
C GLN A 29 0.03 -6.12 -3.81
N GLY A 30 0.97 -7.05 -3.86
CA GLY A 30 2.41 -6.74 -3.85
C GLY A 30 2.94 -6.30 -2.48
N LYS A 31 2.15 -6.39 -1.39
CA LYS A 31 2.60 -5.96 -0.05
C LYS A 31 3.39 -7.02 0.68
N HIS A 32 2.96 -8.27 0.58
CA HIS A 32 3.61 -9.40 1.26
C HIS A 32 4.10 -10.48 0.27
N ILE A 33 3.57 -10.49 -0.92
CA ILE A 33 3.95 -11.40 -2.00
C ILE A 33 4.28 -10.57 -3.23
N PRO A 34 5.44 -10.80 -3.89
CA PRO A 34 5.76 -10.12 -5.15
C PRO A 34 4.68 -10.39 -6.21
N ALA A 35 4.04 -9.35 -6.72
CA ALA A 35 2.89 -9.43 -7.63
C ALA A 35 3.24 -8.90 -9.03
N ASP A 36 2.46 -9.32 -10.02
CA ASP A 36 2.49 -8.72 -11.35
C ASP A 36 1.78 -7.35 -11.30
N PRO A 37 2.47 -6.23 -11.57
CA PRO A 37 1.91 -4.90 -11.40
C PRO A 37 0.71 -4.62 -12.33
N LYS A 38 0.68 -5.19 -13.53
CA LYS A 38 -0.47 -5.03 -14.45
C LYS A 38 -1.70 -5.75 -13.91
N VAL A 39 -1.51 -6.98 -13.41
CA VAL A 39 -2.60 -7.77 -12.84
C VAL A 39 -3.15 -7.11 -11.59
N SER A 40 -2.28 -6.60 -10.72
CA SER A 40 -2.66 -5.84 -9.53
C SER A 40 -3.50 -4.61 -9.88
N LEU A 41 -3.03 -3.80 -10.82
CA LEU A 41 -3.74 -2.60 -11.26
C LEU A 41 -5.06 -2.90 -11.98
N GLN A 42 -5.17 -4.05 -12.69
CA GLN A 42 -6.44 -4.50 -13.26
C GLN A 42 -7.46 -4.84 -12.17
N LEU A 43 -7.04 -5.52 -11.11
CA LEU A 43 -7.90 -5.80 -9.95
C LEU A 43 -8.38 -4.51 -9.30
N PHE A 44 -7.47 -3.56 -9.02
CA PHE A 44 -7.82 -2.29 -8.38
C PHE A 44 -8.73 -1.42 -9.28
N ARG A 45 -8.55 -1.52 -10.60
CA ARG A 45 -9.44 -0.86 -11.57
C ARG A 45 -10.87 -1.37 -11.50
N LEU A 46 -11.11 -2.66 -11.20
CA LEU A 46 -12.47 -3.17 -11.00
C LEU A 46 -13.15 -2.51 -9.80
N LEU A 47 -12.41 -2.30 -8.70
CA LEU A 47 -12.93 -1.56 -7.55
C LEU A 47 -13.23 -0.09 -7.92
N ALA A 48 -12.32 0.55 -8.67
CA ALA A 48 -12.53 1.92 -9.15
C ALA A 48 -13.80 2.04 -10.02
N GLN A 49 -14.02 1.11 -10.95
CA GLN A 49 -15.23 1.05 -11.78
C GLN A 49 -16.49 0.89 -10.92
N LYS A 50 -16.44 0.07 -9.89
CA LYS A 50 -17.57 -0.11 -8.96
C LYS A 50 -17.87 1.17 -8.20
N VAL A 51 -16.85 1.88 -7.70
CA VAL A 51 -16.98 3.17 -7.04
C VAL A 51 -17.58 4.22 -7.99
N GLU A 52 -17.07 4.30 -9.21
CA GLU A 52 -17.57 5.25 -10.22
C GLU A 52 -19.04 5.01 -10.55
N GLN A 53 -19.44 3.76 -10.77
CA GLN A 53 -20.82 3.39 -11.07
C GLN A 53 -21.74 3.63 -9.87
N ARG A 54 -21.28 3.32 -8.65
CA ARG A 54 -22.07 3.49 -7.43
C ARG A 54 -22.42 4.94 -7.13
N TYR A 55 -21.47 5.85 -7.36
CA TYR A 55 -21.58 7.26 -7.01
C TYR A 55 -21.65 8.16 -8.26
N GLN A 56 -22.32 7.70 -9.31
CA GLN A 56 -22.46 8.44 -10.55
C GLN A 56 -23.07 9.82 -10.29
N GLY A 57 -22.44 10.88 -10.82
CA GLY A 57 -22.86 12.26 -10.65
C GLY A 57 -22.39 12.94 -9.37
N GLU A 58 -21.75 12.21 -8.44
CA GLU A 58 -21.13 12.78 -7.25
C GLU A 58 -19.64 13.07 -7.49
N ARG A 59 -19.14 14.13 -6.85
CA ARG A 59 -17.70 14.45 -6.77
C ARG A 59 -17.11 13.82 -5.52
N LEU A 60 -16.07 13.03 -5.66
CA LEU A 60 -15.53 12.21 -4.58
C LEU A 60 -14.14 12.68 -4.13
N LEU A 61 -13.87 12.54 -2.81
CA LEU A 61 -12.54 12.40 -2.26
C LEU A 61 -12.28 10.91 -2.00
N ALA A 62 -11.25 10.35 -2.61
CA ALA A 62 -10.79 9.00 -2.31
C ALA A 62 -9.69 9.04 -1.24
N ILE A 63 -9.82 8.23 -0.18
CA ILE A 63 -8.84 8.10 0.90
C ILE A 63 -8.37 6.65 0.97
N GLY A 64 -7.08 6.40 0.66
CA GLY A 64 -6.45 5.09 0.82
C GLY A 64 -5.94 4.88 2.24
N PHE A 65 -6.25 3.73 2.86
CA PHE A 65 -5.79 3.45 4.22
C PHE A 65 -4.36 2.90 4.26
N ALA A 66 -3.50 3.56 5.02
CA ALA A 66 -2.16 3.08 5.28
C ALA A 66 -2.19 1.85 6.23
N GLU A 67 -1.36 0.86 6.02
CA GLU A 67 -0.24 0.83 5.10
C GLU A 67 -0.61 0.11 3.79
N THR A 68 -1.53 -0.86 3.85
CA THR A 68 -1.78 -1.85 2.81
C THR A 68 -2.61 -1.32 1.64
N ALA A 69 -3.50 -0.37 1.89
CA ALA A 69 -4.44 0.09 0.86
C ALA A 69 -4.09 1.44 0.22
N THR A 70 -2.87 1.97 0.42
CA THR A 70 -2.43 3.21 -0.25
C THR A 70 -2.48 3.05 -1.77
N ALA A 71 -1.92 1.94 -2.32
CA ALA A 71 -1.99 1.69 -3.76
C ALA A 71 -3.41 1.46 -4.29
N ILE A 72 -4.31 0.90 -3.46
CA ILE A 72 -5.71 0.68 -3.85
C ILE A 72 -6.44 2.01 -3.95
N GLY A 73 -6.29 2.88 -2.93
CA GLY A 73 -6.87 4.23 -2.94
C GLY A 73 -6.36 5.07 -4.10
N ALA A 74 -5.05 5.02 -4.36
CA ALA A 74 -4.44 5.68 -5.51
C ALA A 74 -5.00 5.18 -6.84
N ALA A 75 -5.17 3.86 -6.99
CA ALA A 75 -5.77 3.27 -8.20
C ALA A 75 -7.25 3.67 -8.36
N VAL A 76 -8.02 3.72 -7.26
CA VAL A 76 -9.40 4.25 -7.30
C VAL A 76 -9.39 5.69 -7.80
N ALA A 77 -8.52 6.54 -7.28
CA ALA A 77 -8.38 7.92 -7.74
C ALA A 77 -7.90 8.01 -9.20
N TRP A 78 -7.00 7.13 -9.61
CA TRP A 78 -6.47 7.11 -10.97
C TRP A 78 -7.53 6.76 -12.02
N TYR A 79 -8.35 5.73 -11.75
CA TYR A 79 -9.25 5.13 -12.75
C TYR A 79 -10.69 5.63 -12.67
N ALA A 80 -11.25 5.97 -11.49
CA ALA A 80 -12.63 6.44 -11.37
C ALA A 80 -12.74 7.93 -11.75
N GLU A 81 -13.52 8.25 -12.79
CA GLU A 81 -13.58 9.61 -13.33
C GLU A 81 -14.25 10.62 -12.40
N ASN A 82 -15.15 10.18 -11.52
CA ASN A 82 -15.84 11.03 -10.57
C ASN A 82 -15.04 11.33 -9.29
N VAL A 83 -13.85 10.76 -9.10
CA VAL A 83 -12.93 11.15 -8.04
C VAL A 83 -12.27 12.48 -8.41
N ALA A 84 -12.46 13.51 -7.58
CA ALA A 84 -11.90 14.84 -7.76
C ALA A 84 -10.62 15.07 -6.96
N TYR A 85 -10.50 14.42 -5.81
CA TYR A 85 -9.35 14.53 -4.90
C TYR A 85 -8.92 13.17 -4.37
N TYR A 86 -7.65 13.08 -4.02
CA TYR A 86 -7.03 11.90 -3.44
C TYR A 86 -6.14 12.27 -2.26
N MET A 87 -6.06 11.40 -1.27
CA MET A 87 -5.08 11.39 -0.21
C MET A 87 -4.98 10.01 0.43
N THR A 88 -3.97 9.81 1.29
CA THR A 88 -3.88 8.62 2.14
C THR A 88 -3.94 8.98 3.62
N THR A 89 -4.36 8.02 4.44
CA THR A 89 -4.01 8.05 5.87
C THR A 89 -2.51 7.78 6.00
N THR A 90 -1.94 8.10 7.15
CA THR A 90 -0.52 7.88 7.39
C THR A 90 -0.23 7.47 8.82
N ARG A 91 0.92 6.82 8.99
CA ARG A 91 1.57 6.55 10.28
C ARG A 91 2.90 7.29 10.41
N GLU A 92 3.25 8.09 9.39
CA GLU A 92 4.48 8.89 9.37
C GLU A 92 4.28 10.23 10.05
N ASP A 93 5.35 10.75 10.67
CA ASP A 93 5.42 12.13 11.14
C ASP A 93 5.92 13.02 9.99
N ILE A 94 5.03 13.87 9.49
CA ILE A 94 5.31 14.79 8.39
C ILE A 94 5.45 16.21 8.95
N ALA A 95 6.54 16.86 8.63
CA ALA A 95 6.80 18.22 9.09
C ALA A 95 5.71 19.19 8.59
N GLY A 96 5.17 20.01 9.49
CA GLY A 96 4.13 20.99 9.17
C GLY A 96 2.73 20.42 8.97
N ALA A 97 2.50 19.11 9.19
CA ALA A 97 1.20 18.51 9.09
C ALA A 97 0.36 18.74 10.35
N GLU A 98 -0.92 19.08 10.16
CA GLU A 98 -1.96 19.04 11.17
C GLU A 98 -2.68 17.70 11.07
N TYR A 99 -2.79 16.96 12.20
CA TYR A 99 -3.34 15.60 12.18
C TYR A 99 -4.73 15.51 12.79
N LEU A 100 -5.56 14.70 12.16
CA LEU A 100 -6.76 14.11 12.73
C LEU A 100 -6.39 12.71 13.24
N HIS A 101 -6.48 12.51 14.56
CA HIS A 101 -6.20 11.24 15.23
C HIS A 101 -7.51 10.47 15.41
N PHE A 102 -7.60 9.25 14.92
CA PHE A 102 -8.80 8.43 15.02
C PHE A 102 -8.54 7.02 15.57
N THR A 103 -7.32 6.72 15.99
CA THR A 103 -6.99 5.52 16.77
C THR A 103 -6.62 5.91 18.19
N GLU A 104 -6.88 5.02 19.16
CA GLU A 104 -6.57 5.31 20.55
C GLU A 104 -5.07 5.25 20.80
N SER A 105 -4.51 6.27 21.44
CA SER A 105 -3.09 6.40 21.79
C SER A 105 -2.56 5.32 22.77
N HIS A 106 -3.44 4.43 23.25
CA HIS A 106 -3.10 3.37 24.20
C HIS A 106 -2.87 1.99 23.56
N SER A 107 -3.06 1.86 22.26
CA SER A 107 -2.68 0.63 21.54
C SER A 107 -1.20 0.71 21.16
N HIS A 108 -0.45 -0.35 21.39
CA HIS A 108 0.95 -0.47 20.92
C HIS A 108 1.09 -0.49 19.38
N ALA A 109 -0.01 -0.30 18.64
CA ALA A 109 -0.02 -0.09 17.21
C ALA A 109 0.16 1.40 16.92
N THR A 110 1.06 1.75 16.01
CA THR A 110 1.29 3.13 15.56
C THR A 110 -0.02 3.76 15.09
N ASP A 111 -0.37 4.91 15.65
CA ASP A 111 -1.62 5.62 15.37
C ASP A 111 -1.79 5.89 13.87
N GLN A 112 -2.94 5.52 13.33
CA GLN A 112 -3.34 5.98 12.01
C GLN A 112 -3.91 7.39 12.11
N ARG A 113 -3.48 8.24 11.21
CA ARG A 113 -3.81 9.67 11.19
C ARG A 113 -4.19 10.11 9.79
N LEU A 114 -4.98 11.15 9.69
CA LEU A 114 -5.28 11.85 8.46
C LEU A 114 -4.72 13.28 8.56
N ILE A 115 -4.10 13.78 7.50
CA ILE A 115 -3.62 15.16 7.47
C ILE A 115 -4.79 16.10 7.16
N ALA A 116 -4.97 17.11 8.01
CA ALA A 116 -6.08 18.05 7.91
C ALA A 116 -5.80 19.24 6.97
N ASN A 117 -4.53 19.50 6.67
CA ASN A 117 -4.13 20.64 5.82
C ASN A 117 -4.84 20.59 4.46
N GLY A 118 -5.57 21.65 4.11
CA GLY A 118 -6.31 21.77 2.86
C GLY A 118 -7.58 20.92 2.74
N LEU A 119 -7.89 20.12 3.78
CA LEU A 119 -9.06 19.24 3.75
C LEU A 119 -10.37 20.02 3.82
N GLU A 120 -10.43 21.12 4.57
CA GLU A 120 -11.63 21.95 4.69
C GLU A 120 -12.07 22.50 3.33
N ASP A 121 -11.15 23.08 2.56
CA ASP A 121 -11.43 23.60 1.21
C ASP A 121 -11.87 22.49 0.26
N CYS A 122 -11.25 21.32 0.36
CA CYS A 122 -11.65 20.14 -0.40
C CYS A 122 -13.09 19.72 -0.08
N LEU A 123 -13.42 19.67 1.22
CA LEU A 123 -14.75 19.28 1.68
C LEU A 123 -15.87 20.20 1.18
N GLU A 124 -15.61 21.47 0.90
CA GLU A 124 -16.62 22.37 0.32
C GLU A 124 -17.00 22.01 -1.13
N THR A 125 -16.11 21.31 -1.83
CA THR A 125 -16.24 21.06 -3.28
C THR A 125 -16.64 19.65 -3.67
N ILE A 126 -16.71 18.73 -2.71
CA ILE A 126 -17.07 17.31 -2.93
C ILE A 126 -18.43 16.96 -2.32
N ASP A 127 -19.01 15.85 -2.77
CA ASP A 127 -20.28 15.32 -2.27
C ASP A 127 -20.07 14.19 -1.27
N ARG A 128 -19.00 13.39 -1.43
CA ARG A 128 -18.77 12.18 -0.65
C ARG A 128 -17.27 11.90 -0.45
N ILE A 129 -16.95 11.29 0.69
CA ILE A 129 -15.65 10.69 0.97
C ILE A 129 -15.77 9.18 0.82
N VAL A 130 -14.88 8.57 0.03
CA VAL A 130 -14.80 7.13 -0.16
C VAL A 130 -13.48 6.60 0.40
N PHE A 131 -13.57 5.74 1.40
CA PHE A 131 -12.42 5.08 2.00
C PHE A 131 -12.11 3.79 1.25
N ALA A 132 -10.88 3.65 0.77
CA ALA A 132 -10.40 2.47 0.06
C ALA A 132 -9.55 1.59 0.98
N GLU A 133 -9.88 0.29 1.03
CA GLU A 133 -9.21 -0.73 1.85
C GLU A 133 -8.96 -2.02 1.07
N ASP A 134 -7.97 -2.78 1.51
CA ASP A 134 -7.75 -4.14 0.99
C ASP A 134 -8.77 -5.12 1.59
N GLU A 135 -8.92 -5.11 2.91
CA GLU A 135 -9.89 -5.91 3.64
C GLU A 135 -10.61 -5.09 4.70
N VAL A 136 -11.93 -5.11 4.71
CA VAL A 136 -12.72 -4.56 5.81
C VAL A 136 -13.31 -5.69 6.65
N THR A 137 -12.88 -5.76 7.91
CA THR A 137 -13.35 -6.77 8.88
C THR A 137 -14.55 -6.30 9.68
N THR A 138 -14.37 -5.28 10.52
CA THR A 138 -15.42 -4.66 11.33
C THR A 138 -15.75 -3.24 10.90
N GLY A 139 -14.88 -2.63 10.11
CA GLY A 139 -14.96 -1.22 9.72
C GLY A 139 -14.74 -0.22 10.86
N SER A 140 -14.36 -0.68 12.07
CA SER A 140 -14.29 0.19 13.26
C SER A 140 -13.23 1.30 13.12
N THR A 141 -12.12 1.06 12.43
CA THR A 141 -11.11 2.10 12.18
C THR A 141 -11.67 3.20 11.27
N ILE A 142 -12.37 2.80 10.21
CA ILE A 142 -13.02 3.75 9.27
C ILE A 142 -14.11 4.53 10.01
N GLU A 143 -14.92 3.86 10.84
CA GLU A 143 -15.96 4.52 11.65
C GLU A 143 -15.38 5.59 12.58
N LYS A 144 -14.27 5.30 13.25
CA LYS A 144 -13.57 6.28 14.10
C LYS A 144 -13.07 7.48 13.25
N CYS A 145 -12.53 7.23 12.06
CA CYS A 145 -12.13 8.28 11.13
C CYS A 145 -13.32 9.16 10.70
N ILE A 146 -14.45 8.54 10.34
CA ILE A 146 -15.70 9.26 10.00
C ILE A 146 -16.17 10.14 11.16
N ASN A 147 -16.17 9.59 12.38
CA ASN A 147 -16.61 10.34 13.57
C ASN A 147 -15.67 11.52 13.85
N GLU A 148 -14.37 11.36 13.66
CA GLU A 148 -13.41 12.46 13.82
C GLU A 148 -13.59 13.53 12.74
N LEU A 149 -13.82 13.15 11.48
CA LEU A 149 -14.14 14.08 10.40
C LEU A 149 -15.43 14.87 10.68
N ARG A 150 -16.50 14.20 11.14
CA ARG A 150 -17.76 14.84 11.54
C ARG A 150 -17.56 15.81 12.71
N ARG A 151 -16.71 15.45 13.68
CA ARG A 151 -16.39 16.29 14.84
C ARG A 151 -15.60 17.53 14.46
N ARG A 152 -14.60 17.37 13.58
CA ARG A 152 -13.68 18.46 13.19
C ARG A 152 -14.30 19.41 12.17
N PHE A 153 -15.16 18.90 11.29
CA PHE A 153 -15.79 19.65 10.21
C PHE A 153 -17.32 19.53 10.24
N PRO A 154 -17.98 20.01 11.32
CA PRO A 154 -19.43 19.83 11.50
C PRO A 154 -20.27 20.54 10.45
N ALA A 155 -19.77 21.64 9.85
CA ALA A 155 -20.44 22.37 8.79
C ALA A 155 -20.40 21.62 7.44
N SER A 156 -19.50 20.68 7.29
CA SER A 156 -19.32 19.89 6.07
C SER A 156 -19.98 18.52 6.22
N ALA A 157 -21.32 18.48 6.30
CA ALA A 157 -22.10 17.24 6.38
C ALA A 157 -21.93 16.42 5.08
N LYS A 158 -20.88 15.62 5.00
CA LYS A 158 -20.59 14.77 3.85
C LYS A 158 -21.16 13.37 4.03
N ARG A 159 -21.50 12.77 2.88
CA ARG A 159 -21.81 11.35 2.80
C ARG A 159 -20.51 10.55 2.77
N PHE A 160 -20.58 9.32 3.22
CA PHE A 160 -19.42 8.44 3.28
C PHE A 160 -19.67 7.15 2.52
N GLY A 161 -18.60 6.56 2.01
CA GLY A 161 -18.60 5.24 1.39
C GLY A 161 -17.34 4.49 1.78
N ILE A 162 -17.44 3.17 1.86
CA ILE A 162 -16.34 2.24 2.07
C ILE A 162 -16.23 1.40 0.82
N ALA A 163 -15.04 1.30 0.25
CA ALA A 163 -14.75 0.48 -0.91
C ALA A 163 -13.59 -0.46 -0.60
N SER A 164 -13.79 -1.78 -0.75
CA SER A 164 -12.74 -2.75 -0.44
C SER A 164 -12.65 -3.86 -1.48
N LEU A 165 -11.45 -4.48 -1.57
CA LEU A 165 -11.31 -5.69 -2.38
C LEU A 165 -12.09 -6.83 -1.74
N VAL A 166 -11.92 -7.00 -0.42
CA VAL A 166 -12.60 -8.02 0.37
C VAL A 166 -13.35 -7.36 1.53
N ASN A 167 -14.55 -7.82 1.77
CA ASN A 167 -15.35 -7.44 2.94
C ASN A 167 -15.71 -8.68 3.74
N SER A 168 -15.46 -8.67 5.05
CA SER A 168 -15.82 -9.74 5.96
C SER A 168 -16.66 -9.26 7.15
N MET A 169 -17.34 -8.12 6.99
CA MET A 169 -18.31 -7.63 7.96
C MET A 169 -19.51 -8.55 8.03
N SER A 170 -20.04 -8.76 9.24
CA SER A 170 -21.32 -9.46 9.42
C SER A 170 -22.48 -8.63 8.82
N ASP A 171 -23.59 -9.30 8.50
CA ASP A 171 -24.82 -8.64 8.01
C ASP A 171 -25.31 -7.57 8.99
N GLN A 172 -25.20 -7.83 10.29
CA GLN A 172 -25.53 -6.84 11.31
C GLN A 172 -24.67 -5.59 11.20
N ARG A 173 -23.37 -5.75 10.92
CA ARG A 173 -22.46 -4.63 10.80
C ARG A 173 -22.67 -3.85 9.50
N LEU A 174 -22.98 -4.55 8.39
CA LEU A 174 -23.36 -3.92 7.13
C LEU A 174 -24.66 -3.12 7.28
N SER A 175 -25.67 -3.68 7.97
CA SER A 175 -26.93 -2.99 8.26
C SER A 175 -26.70 -1.73 9.13
N TYR A 176 -25.85 -1.82 10.14
CA TYR A 176 -25.47 -0.67 10.97
C TYR A 176 -24.87 0.47 10.15
N PHE A 177 -23.93 0.19 9.24
CA PHE A 177 -23.36 1.22 8.35
C PHE A 177 -24.41 1.81 7.41
N SER A 178 -25.29 0.98 6.87
CA SER A 178 -26.39 1.43 6.00
C SER A 178 -27.35 2.37 6.73
N GLU A 179 -27.69 2.10 7.99
CA GLU A 179 -28.52 2.97 8.84
C GLU A 179 -27.86 4.32 9.15
N GLN A 180 -26.52 4.39 9.08
CA GLN A 180 -25.74 5.61 9.25
C GLN A 180 -25.50 6.37 7.92
N ASP A 181 -26.16 5.97 6.84
CA ASP A 181 -25.95 6.46 5.46
C ASP A 181 -24.50 6.29 4.98
N ILE A 182 -23.87 5.20 5.38
CA ILE A 182 -22.53 4.82 4.94
C ILE A 182 -22.67 3.58 4.07
N SER A 183 -22.39 3.72 2.77
CA SER A 183 -22.42 2.59 1.84
C SER A 183 -21.15 1.76 1.92
N CYS A 184 -21.30 0.43 1.78
CA CYS A 184 -20.19 -0.52 1.77
C CYS A 184 -20.18 -1.24 0.42
N ASP A 185 -19.18 -0.93 -0.40
CA ASP A 185 -18.97 -1.51 -1.72
C ASP A 185 -17.71 -2.39 -1.69
N TYR A 186 -17.78 -3.60 -2.22
CA TYR A 186 -16.67 -4.56 -2.21
C TYR A 186 -16.69 -5.42 -3.47
N LEU A 187 -15.52 -5.97 -3.83
CA LEU A 187 -15.47 -6.95 -4.91
C LEU A 187 -15.94 -8.31 -4.44
N TYR A 188 -15.53 -8.73 -3.24
CA TYR A 188 -15.88 -10.03 -2.67
C TYR A 188 -16.34 -9.87 -1.21
N HIS A 189 -17.40 -10.59 -0.87
CA HIS A 189 -17.81 -10.77 0.52
C HIS A 189 -17.43 -12.17 0.99
N ILE A 190 -16.94 -12.28 2.22
CA ILE A 190 -16.53 -13.55 2.82
C ILE A 190 -17.08 -13.66 4.24
N ASP A 191 -17.45 -14.86 4.61
CA ASP A 191 -17.70 -15.20 6.00
C ASP A 191 -16.44 -15.82 6.60
N ARG A 192 -15.82 -15.09 7.54
CA ARG A 192 -14.58 -15.55 8.20
C ARG A 192 -14.77 -16.83 9.02
N GLU A 193 -15.97 -17.06 9.54
CA GLU A 193 -16.26 -18.24 10.37
C GLU A 193 -16.25 -19.54 9.57
N THR A 194 -16.50 -19.44 8.26
CA THR A 194 -16.48 -20.61 7.37
C THR A 194 -15.10 -20.94 6.81
N MET A 195 -14.09 -20.13 7.06
CA MET A 195 -12.74 -20.33 6.52
C MET A 195 -11.93 -21.26 7.42
N SER A 196 -11.35 -22.28 6.81
CA SER A 196 -10.43 -23.21 7.47
C SER A 196 -8.99 -22.93 7.07
N TRP A 197 -8.07 -23.14 8.02
CA TRP A 197 -6.63 -22.97 7.86
C TRP A 197 -6.04 -24.30 7.37
N GLY A 198 -5.42 -24.30 6.18
CA GLY A 198 -4.94 -25.53 5.52
C GLY A 198 -3.44 -25.76 5.58
N PHE A 199 -2.71 -25.16 6.56
CA PHE A 199 -1.26 -25.29 6.67
C PHE A 199 -0.83 -25.95 7.99
N ASP A 200 0.36 -26.58 7.96
CA ASP A 200 0.97 -27.25 9.13
C ASP A 200 1.69 -26.23 10.02
N GLU A 201 1.19 -26.06 11.24
CA GLU A 201 1.78 -25.14 12.22
C GLU A 201 3.12 -25.63 12.81
N ASN A 202 3.62 -26.81 12.45
CA ASN A 202 4.91 -27.32 12.90
C ASN A 202 6.08 -26.98 11.96
N GLN A 203 5.82 -26.29 10.85
CA GLN A 203 6.83 -25.97 9.82
C GLN A 203 7.25 -24.51 9.81
N TRP A 204 7.19 -23.84 10.97
CA TRP A 204 7.62 -22.44 11.08
C TRP A 204 9.12 -22.28 10.90
N VAL A 205 9.50 -21.22 10.19
CA VAL A 205 10.88 -20.83 9.93
C VAL A 205 11.18 -19.51 10.65
N GLU A 206 12.37 -19.43 11.25
CA GLU A 206 12.83 -18.17 11.83
C GLU A 206 13.11 -17.12 10.74
N PRO A 207 12.76 -15.86 10.98
CA PRO A 207 13.09 -14.79 10.05
C PRO A 207 14.60 -14.59 9.90
N HIS A 208 15.03 -14.28 8.68
CA HIS A 208 16.39 -13.80 8.47
C HIS A 208 16.55 -12.41 9.09
N LYS A 209 17.48 -12.28 10.04
CA LYS A 209 17.84 -10.97 10.60
C LYS A 209 18.90 -10.36 9.72
N SER A 210 18.54 -9.33 8.95
CA SER A 210 19.49 -8.59 8.14
C SER A 210 20.57 -7.97 9.03
N VAL A 211 21.83 -8.30 8.77
CA VAL A 211 22.97 -7.88 9.58
C VAL A 211 23.40 -6.48 9.17
N LYS A 212 23.75 -5.64 10.16
CA LYS A 212 24.45 -4.39 9.92
C LYS A 212 25.92 -4.71 9.54
N GLY A 213 26.27 -4.54 8.28
CA GLY A 213 27.62 -4.83 7.79
C GLY A 213 27.86 -4.29 6.39
N ALA A 214 29.08 -4.40 5.92
CA ALA A 214 29.43 -3.98 4.55
C ALA A 214 28.66 -4.86 3.56
N VAL A 215 27.82 -4.24 2.73
CA VAL A 215 27.06 -4.88 1.65
C VAL A 215 27.87 -4.73 0.36
N GLU A 216 27.99 -5.80 -0.42
CA GLU A 216 28.68 -5.77 -1.71
C GLU A 216 27.94 -4.90 -2.75
N ILE A 217 26.63 -4.65 -2.56
CA ILE A 217 25.82 -3.85 -3.48
C ILE A 217 25.92 -2.38 -3.13
N VAL A 218 26.36 -1.57 -4.09
CA VAL A 218 26.23 -0.11 -4.04
C VAL A 218 25.15 0.27 -5.05
N PRO A 219 23.96 0.79 -4.60
CA PRO A 219 22.91 1.14 -5.53
C PRO A 219 23.26 2.39 -6.34
N THR A 220 22.90 2.40 -7.61
CA THR A 220 22.86 3.66 -8.38
C THR A 220 21.74 4.52 -7.78
N ARG A 221 22.06 5.72 -7.30
CA ARG A 221 21.09 6.63 -6.65
C ARG A 221 20.59 7.66 -7.65
N MET A 222 19.29 7.77 -7.76
CA MET A 222 18.58 8.78 -8.55
C MET A 222 17.66 9.54 -7.61
N THR A 223 17.66 10.86 -7.70
CA THR A 223 16.78 11.71 -6.87
C THR A 223 16.04 12.67 -7.77
N TYR A 224 14.73 12.67 -7.64
CA TYR A 224 13.83 13.57 -8.35
C TYR A 224 12.99 14.34 -7.34
N GLY A 225 12.87 15.65 -7.54
CA GLY A 225 12.07 16.53 -6.70
C GLY A 225 10.81 16.97 -7.42
N ASN A 226 9.70 17.11 -6.70
CA ASN A 226 8.48 17.62 -7.30
C ASN A 226 7.51 18.31 -6.34
N GLY A 227 7.83 18.41 -5.04
CA GLY A 227 7.00 19.09 -4.05
C GLY A 227 5.61 18.47 -3.87
N TRP A 228 5.47 17.13 -3.94
CA TRP A 228 4.19 16.44 -3.74
C TRP A 228 4.32 15.29 -2.75
N ASP A 229 3.32 15.17 -1.89
CA ASP A 229 3.17 14.09 -0.92
C ASP A 229 1.72 13.59 -0.95
N GLU A 230 1.53 12.31 -1.22
CA GLU A 230 0.21 11.67 -1.36
C GLU A 230 -0.61 11.64 -0.06
N ARG A 231 -0.01 11.97 1.07
CA ARG A 231 -0.67 12.05 2.37
C ARG A 231 -1.49 13.32 2.52
N PHE A 232 -1.15 14.38 1.74
CA PHE A 232 -1.94 15.60 1.68
C PHE A 232 -3.05 15.48 0.64
N VAL A 233 -4.19 16.12 0.92
CA VAL A 233 -5.28 16.17 -0.03
C VAL A 233 -4.83 16.84 -1.34
N THR A 234 -4.98 16.13 -2.44
CA THR A 234 -4.45 16.53 -3.75
C THR A 234 -5.53 16.43 -4.82
N PRO A 235 -5.73 17.45 -5.66
CA PRO A 235 -6.59 17.34 -6.84
C PRO A 235 -6.13 16.19 -7.75
N LYS A 236 -7.08 15.37 -8.25
CA LYS A 236 -6.79 14.22 -9.13
C LYS A 236 -5.89 14.58 -10.31
N ALA A 237 -6.13 15.74 -10.95
CA ALA A 237 -5.31 16.18 -12.09
C ALA A 237 -3.84 16.38 -11.69
N GLN A 238 -3.59 16.98 -10.52
CA GLN A 238 -2.25 17.16 -9.98
C GLN A 238 -1.62 15.81 -9.61
N PHE A 239 -2.36 14.91 -8.95
CA PHE A 239 -1.90 13.56 -8.65
C PHE A 239 -1.44 12.83 -9.92
N LYS A 240 -2.27 12.83 -10.97
CA LYS A 240 -1.91 12.19 -12.26
C LYS A 240 -0.67 12.83 -12.88
N ASP A 241 -0.59 14.15 -12.94
CA ASP A 241 0.58 14.87 -13.48
C ASP A 241 1.87 14.53 -12.74
N LYS A 242 1.83 14.40 -11.41
CA LYS A 242 3.00 14.01 -10.60
C LYS A 242 3.47 12.60 -10.90
N ILE A 243 2.55 11.64 -10.99
CA ILE A 243 2.88 10.26 -11.35
C ILE A 243 3.43 10.19 -12.77
N ASP A 244 2.80 10.85 -13.74
CA ASP A 244 3.28 10.89 -15.13
C ASP A 244 4.66 11.54 -15.24
N THR A 245 4.91 12.59 -14.45
CA THR A 245 6.21 13.25 -14.39
C THR A 245 7.29 12.29 -13.87
N LEU A 246 7.02 11.53 -12.80
CA LEU A 246 7.94 10.50 -12.31
C LEU A 246 8.27 9.49 -13.42
N MET A 247 7.26 9.00 -14.14
CA MET A 247 7.47 8.03 -15.22
C MET A 247 8.34 8.63 -16.35
N LYS A 248 8.07 9.87 -16.72
CA LYS A 248 8.81 10.57 -17.80
C LYS A 248 10.29 10.79 -17.48
N VAL A 249 10.64 11.01 -16.21
CA VAL A 249 12.04 11.26 -15.81
C VAL A 249 12.73 9.95 -15.42
N ALA A 250 12.09 9.07 -14.65
CA ALA A 250 12.74 7.88 -14.14
C ALA A 250 13.00 6.81 -15.22
N ILE A 251 12.03 6.54 -16.11
CA ILE A 251 12.15 5.44 -17.07
C ILE A 251 13.34 5.60 -18.02
N PRO A 252 13.58 6.76 -18.66
CA PRO A 252 14.77 6.93 -19.49
C PRO A 252 16.08 6.77 -18.72
N ASP A 253 16.14 7.28 -17.49
CA ASP A 253 17.34 7.24 -16.66
C ASP A 253 17.70 5.82 -16.19
N LEU A 254 16.72 4.90 -16.13
CA LEU A 254 16.98 3.49 -15.85
C LEU A 254 17.89 2.82 -16.87
N ALA A 255 17.97 3.34 -18.10
CA ALA A 255 18.81 2.84 -19.20
C ALA A 255 18.72 1.30 -19.35
N LEU A 256 17.50 0.75 -19.29
CA LEU A 256 17.26 -0.69 -19.34
C LEU A 256 17.72 -1.28 -20.68
N THR A 257 18.32 -2.45 -20.61
CA THR A 257 18.80 -3.20 -21.78
C THR A 257 18.14 -4.59 -21.84
N ALA A 258 18.33 -5.31 -22.92
CA ALA A 258 17.82 -6.68 -23.07
C ALA A 258 18.41 -7.69 -22.05
N ALA A 259 19.40 -7.28 -21.25
CA ALA A 259 19.98 -8.12 -20.20
C ALA A 259 19.10 -8.20 -18.96
N GLN A 260 18.27 -7.18 -18.68
CA GLN A 260 17.35 -7.16 -17.52
C GLN A 260 16.01 -7.79 -17.90
N ARG A 261 15.90 -9.11 -17.81
CA ARG A 261 14.67 -9.86 -18.14
C ARG A 261 13.74 -10.07 -16.94
N LYS A 262 14.28 -10.02 -15.72
CA LYS A 262 13.52 -10.15 -14.48
C LYS A 262 13.83 -8.95 -13.59
N ILE A 263 12.85 -8.08 -13.39
CA ILE A 263 12.99 -6.85 -12.62
C ILE A 263 12.04 -6.91 -11.41
N LEU A 264 12.55 -6.54 -10.23
CA LEU A 264 11.74 -6.23 -9.07
C LEU A 264 11.67 -4.72 -8.91
N VAL A 265 10.46 -4.16 -8.83
CA VAL A 265 10.25 -2.78 -8.36
C VAL A 265 9.72 -2.85 -6.94
N LEU A 266 10.47 -2.29 -5.99
CA LEU A 266 10.22 -2.38 -4.57
C LEU A 266 9.85 -1.01 -4.02
N GLY A 267 8.57 -0.83 -3.64
CA GLY A 267 8.09 0.32 -2.88
C GLY A 267 8.48 0.22 -1.40
N THR A 268 8.48 1.34 -0.70
CA THR A 268 8.80 1.38 0.72
C THR A 268 7.60 1.76 1.56
N GLU A 269 7.23 0.89 2.51
CA GLU A 269 6.16 1.09 3.50
C GLU A 269 4.84 1.60 2.88
N GLU A 270 4.49 2.87 3.07
CA GLU A 270 3.25 3.46 2.53
C GLU A 270 3.36 3.81 1.04
N PHE A 271 4.58 4.02 0.52
CA PHE A 271 4.83 4.49 -0.85
C PHE A 271 4.77 3.34 -1.88
N MET A 272 3.56 2.91 -2.20
CA MET A 272 3.31 1.72 -3.02
C MET A 272 2.93 2.03 -4.47
N PHE A 273 1.95 2.92 -4.69
CA PHE A 273 1.38 3.13 -6.03
C PHE A 273 2.39 3.62 -7.06
N PRO A 274 3.26 4.61 -6.77
CA PRO A 274 4.25 5.07 -7.75
C PRO A 274 5.21 3.96 -8.19
N ALA A 275 5.63 3.09 -7.24
CA ALA A 275 6.49 1.95 -7.54
C ALA A 275 5.76 0.88 -8.37
N MET A 276 4.52 0.55 -8.02
CA MET A 276 3.69 -0.38 -8.79
C MET A 276 3.44 0.13 -10.21
N PHE A 277 3.11 1.42 -10.35
CA PHE A 277 2.86 2.05 -11.63
C PHE A 277 4.13 2.09 -12.52
N LEU A 278 5.30 2.38 -11.92
CA LEU A 278 6.60 2.27 -12.59
C LEU A 278 6.83 0.86 -13.13
N GLY A 279 6.57 -0.17 -12.31
CA GLY A 279 6.70 -1.56 -12.73
C GLY A 279 5.82 -1.90 -13.94
N MET A 280 4.56 -1.48 -13.94
CA MET A 280 3.66 -1.64 -15.07
C MET A 280 4.19 -0.93 -16.32
N ARG A 281 4.67 0.31 -16.20
CA ARG A 281 5.19 1.09 -17.34
C ARG A 281 6.47 0.48 -17.92
N ILE A 282 7.35 -0.04 -17.08
CA ILE A 282 8.55 -0.77 -17.55
C ILE A 282 8.13 -1.97 -18.40
N GLU A 283 7.20 -2.78 -17.92
CA GLU A 283 6.75 -3.98 -18.62
C GLU A 283 5.99 -3.66 -19.93
N GLU A 284 5.30 -2.50 -20.00
CA GLU A 284 4.67 -2.03 -21.23
C GLU A 284 5.70 -1.64 -22.31
N LEU A 285 6.80 -1.01 -21.89
CA LEU A 285 7.85 -0.53 -22.80
C LEU A 285 8.86 -1.62 -23.14
N HIS A 286 9.00 -2.64 -22.28
CA HIS A 286 9.93 -3.77 -22.44
C HIS A 286 9.16 -5.10 -22.33
N PRO A 287 8.40 -5.51 -23.36
CA PRO A 287 7.49 -6.66 -23.30
C PRO A 287 8.19 -8.01 -23.07
N ASP A 288 9.49 -8.09 -23.33
CA ASP A 288 10.33 -9.28 -23.07
C ASP A 288 10.83 -9.35 -21.61
N THR A 289 10.47 -8.37 -20.78
CA THR A 289 10.87 -8.27 -19.38
C THR A 289 9.70 -8.65 -18.47
N THR A 290 9.93 -9.57 -17.55
CA THR A 290 8.99 -9.89 -16.49
C THR A 290 9.25 -8.95 -15.31
N VAL A 291 8.26 -8.17 -14.94
CA VAL A 291 8.33 -7.28 -13.78
C VAL A 291 7.53 -7.85 -12.62
N ARG A 292 8.06 -7.71 -11.42
CA ARG A 292 7.30 -7.90 -10.18
C ARG A 292 7.34 -6.62 -9.37
N PHE A 293 6.24 -6.31 -8.75
CA PHE A 293 6.11 -5.26 -7.75
C PHE A 293 6.08 -5.89 -6.37
N HIS A 294 6.75 -5.26 -5.42
CA HIS A 294 6.71 -5.62 -4.01
C HIS A 294 6.82 -4.37 -3.14
N ALA A 295 6.56 -4.48 -1.83
CA ALA A 295 6.77 -3.39 -0.89
C ALA A 295 7.32 -3.91 0.45
N THR A 296 8.09 -3.09 1.15
CA THR A 296 8.41 -3.35 2.56
C THR A 296 7.16 -3.16 3.43
N SER A 297 7.07 -3.85 4.55
CA SER A 297 5.89 -3.86 5.42
C SER A 297 6.28 -3.80 6.89
N ARG A 298 5.49 -3.07 7.68
CA ARG A 298 5.61 -3.05 9.15
C ARG A 298 4.95 -4.26 9.81
N SER A 299 4.17 -5.04 9.07
CA SER A 299 3.46 -6.20 9.60
C SER A 299 4.40 -7.39 9.77
N PRO A 300 4.67 -7.87 11.00
CA PRO A 300 5.41 -9.08 11.22
C PRO A 300 4.48 -10.29 11.01
N ILE A 301 4.75 -11.08 9.99
CA ILE A 301 4.01 -12.30 9.64
C ILE A 301 4.96 -13.47 9.72
N MET A 302 4.50 -14.60 10.25
CA MET A 302 5.27 -15.84 10.29
C MET A 302 5.53 -16.37 8.88
N VAL A 303 6.58 -17.11 8.71
CA VAL A 303 6.96 -17.80 7.47
C VAL A 303 7.10 -19.29 7.72
N SER A 304 6.83 -20.12 6.70
CA SER A 304 6.77 -21.57 6.84
C SER A 304 7.34 -22.28 5.62
N GLU A 305 7.89 -23.49 5.83
CA GLU A 305 8.28 -24.38 4.74
C GLU A 305 7.09 -25.13 4.13
N ASP A 306 5.91 -25.11 4.76
CA ASP A 306 4.71 -25.71 4.21
C ASP A 306 4.35 -25.10 2.85
N VAL A 307 4.27 -25.92 1.81
CA VAL A 307 3.97 -25.50 0.44
C VAL A 307 2.60 -24.84 0.29
N ASN A 308 1.67 -25.08 1.22
CA ASN A 308 0.34 -24.47 1.23
C ASN A 308 0.33 -23.10 1.95
N TYR A 309 1.43 -22.73 2.60
CA TYR A 309 1.55 -21.45 3.29
C TYR A 309 2.08 -20.38 2.33
N PRO A 310 1.53 -19.15 2.35
CA PRO A 310 1.85 -18.15 1.32
C PRO A 310 3.22 -17.49 1.45
N LEU A 311 3.83 -17.53 2.65
CA LEU A 311 5.05 -16.79 2.95
C LEU A 311 6.15 -17.76 3.44
N HIS A 312 7.21 -17.88 2.63
CA HIS A 312 8.27 -18.85 2.88
C HIS A 312 9.55 -18.21 3.44
N THR A 313 9.78 -16.94 3.16
CA THR A 313 10.94 -16.21 3.66
C THR A 313 10.53 -14.82 4.17
N ARG A 314 11.19 -14.37 5.24
CA ARG A 314 11.06 -13.02 5.81
C ARG A 314 12.44 -12.50 6.18
N SER A 315 12.79 -11.33 5.67
CA SER A 315 13.95 -10.59 6.15
C SER A 315 13.48 -9.43 7.02
N GLU A 316 13.94 -9.41 8.28
CA GLU A 316 13.71 -8.27 9.17
C GLU A 316 14.66 -7.14 8.81
N LEU A 317 14.12 -5.96 8.64
CA LEU A 317 14.81 -4.76 8.20
C LEU A 317 14.67 -3.65 9.25
N GLU A 318 15.49 -2.65 9.12
CA GLU A 318 15.24 -1.33 9.69
C GLU A 318 14.56 -0.43 8.64
N SER A 319 13.67 0.46 9.07
CA SER A 319 12.94 1.37 8.18
C SER A 319 13.87 2.33 7.44
N LEU A 320 13.53 2.64 6.17
CA LEU A 320 14.20 3.70 5.43
C LEU A 320 13.82 5.10 5.91
N TYR A 321 12.71 5.23 6.64
CA TYR A 321 12.16 6.51 7.11
C TYR A 321 12.60 6.86 8.53
N GLU A 322 12.62 5.88 9.43
CA GLU A 322 12.80 6.12 10.86
C GLU A 322 13.77 5.12 11.48
N LYS A 323 14.78 5.65 12.18
CA LYS A 323 15.76 4.84 12.90
C LYS A 323 15.12 4.07 14.06
N GLY A 324 15.43 2.78 14.16
CA GLY A 324 14.92 1.89 15.20
C GLY A 324 13.55 1.28 14.90
N ARG A 325 12.83 1.76 13.87
CA ARG A 325 11.58 1.15 13.43
C ARG A 325 11.84 -0.11 12.62
N LYS A 326 11.17 -1.19 12.98
CA LYS A 326 11.25 -2.47 12.28
C LYS A 326 10.32 -2.52 11.08
N THR A 327 10.83 -3.05 9.97
CA THR A 327 10.05 -3.43 8.79
C THR A 327 10.46 -4.81 8.31
N ASN A 328 9.74 -5.34 7.33
CA ASN A 328 9.97 -6.68 6.80
C ASN A 328 9.84 -6.66 5.28
N VAL A 329 10.52 -7.57 4.63
CA VAL A 329 10.28 -7.94 3.23
C VAL A 329 10.17 -9.46 3.13
N TYR A 330 9.23 -9.92 2.30
CA TYR A 330 8.86 -11.34 2.21
C TYR A 330 9.18 -11.91 0.84
N ASN A 331 9.38 -13.21 0.75
CA ASN A 331 9.47 -13.98 -0.50
C ASN A 331 10.35 -13.34 -1.58
N LEU A 332 11.48 -12.71 -1.18
CA LEU A 332 12.43 -12.19 -2.14
C LEU A 332 13.01 -13.35 -2.97
N CYS A 333 13.14 -13.11 -4.27
CA CYS A 333 13.74 -14.03 -5.23
C CYS A 333 14.92 -13.37 -5.94
N LYS A 334 15.56 -14.11 -6.82
CA LYS A 334 16.61 -13.58 -7.69
C LYS A 334 16.00 -12.84 -8.89
N TYR A 335 16.47 -11.62 -9.10
CA TYR A 335 16.17 -10.73 -10.22
C TYR A 335 17.46 -10.27 -10.89
N ASP A 336 17.37 -9.81 -12.14
CA ASP A 336 18.50 -9.21 -12.84
C ASP A 336 18.75 -7.78 -12.37
N LEU A 337 17.67 -7.10 -11.92
CA LEU A 337 17.71 -5.74 -11.40
C LEU A 337 16.64 -5.57 -10.31
N VAL A 338 16.98 -4.91 -9.21
CA VAL A 338 16.05 -4.44 -8.18
C VAL A 338 16.02 -2.92 -8.21
N ILE A 339 14.83 -2.34 -8.34
CA ILE A 339 14.59 -0.89 -8.32
C ILE A 339 13.83 -0.57 -7.04
N ILE A 340 14.50 0.06 -6.09
CA ILE A 340 13.88 0.55 -4.86
C ILE A 340 13.31 1.94 -5.15
N VAL A 341 12.05 2.18 -4.80
CA VAL A 341 11.37 3.47 -4.99
C VAL A 341 10.84 3.95 -3.63
N THR A 342 11.28 5.13 -3.21
CA THR A 342 10.96 5.70 -1.89
C THR A 342 10.68 7.20 -1.97
N ASP A 343 9.81 7.69 -1.09
CA ASP A 343 9.54 9.12 -0.87
C ASP A 343 10.21 9.66 0.42
N ALA A 344 11.07 8.87 1.06
CA ALA A 344 11.76 9.29 2.27
C ALA A 344 12.50 10.63 2.06
N CYS A 345 12.12 11.64 2.85
CA CYS A 345 12.77 12.97 2.80
C CYS A 345 14.27 12.87 3.11
N GLU A 346 14.60 12.11 4.14
CA GLU A 346 15.97 11.69 4.47
C GLU A 346 16.00 10.17 4.56
N ILE A 347 16.98 9.57 3.92
CA ILE A 347 17.12 8.11 3.95
C ILE A 347 17.89 7.72 5.21
N ASN A 348 17.25 6.88 6.03
CA ASN A 348 17.97 6.17 7.08
C ASN A 348 18.95 5.18 6.44
N GLU A 349 20.22 5.50 6.39
CA GLU A 349 21.25 4.67 5.73
C GLU A 349 21.39 3.29 6.40
N GLU A 350 21.16 3.17 7.71
CA GLU A 350 21.13 1.86 8.37
C GLU A 350 19.98 1.00 7.83
N GLY A 351 18.78 1.60 7.63
CA GLY A 351 17.63 0.96 7.02
C GLY A 351 17.92 0.51 5.59
N LEU A 352 18.52 1.40 4.78
CA LEU A 352 18.93 1.05 3.42
C LEU A 352 19.92 -0.12 3.41
N GLN A 353 20.93 -0.11 4.29
CA GLN A 353 21.88 -1.22 4.38
C GLN A 353 21.22 -2.55 4.71
N THR A 354 20.26 -2.59 5.64
CA THR A 354 19.54 -3.83 5.97
C THR A 354 18.72 -4.34 4.77
N LEU A 355 18.10 -3.45 4.00
CA LEU A 355 17.37 -3.82 2.78
C LEU A 355 18.30 -4.34 1.68
N LEU A 356 19.42 -3.66 1.44
CA LEU A 356 20.43 -4.10 0.45
C LEU A 356 21.04 -5.45 0.84
N HIS A 357 21.25 -5.70 2.14
CA HIS A 357 21.71 -7.00 2.63
C HIS A 357 20.70 -8.10 2.30
N ALA A 358 19.42 -7.90 2.61
CA ALA A 358 18.36 -8.85 2.28
C ALA A 358 18.28 -9.10 0.76
N ILE A 359 18.41 -8.08 -0.06
CA ILE A 359 18.44 -8.19 -1.52
C ILE A 359 19.64 -9.04 -1.97
N CYS A 360 20.83 -8.82 -1.38
CA CYS A 360 22.06 -9.54 -1.69
C CYS A 360 21.98 -11.02 -1.30
N GLU A 361 21.46 -11.34 -0.12
CA GLU A 361 21.28 -12.72 0.38
C GLU A 361 20.43 -13.58 -0.58
N HIS A 362 19.49 -12.96 -1.30
CA HIS A 362 18.68 -13.65 -2.32
C HIS A 362 19.31 -13.64 -3.72
N GLY A 363 20.64 -13.39 -3.80
CA GLY A 363 21.44 -13.50 -5.02
C GLY A 363 21.29 -12.35 -6.01
N ASN A 364 20.73 -11.22 -5.61
CA ASN A 364 20.62 -10.01 -6.41
C ASN A 364 21.92 -9.20 -6.31
N LYS A 365 22.37 -8.61 -7.41
CA LYS A 365 23.65 -7.87 -7.49
C LYS A 365 23.50 -6.44 -8.01
N ASN A 366 22.46 -6.18 -8.78
CA ASN A 366 22.22 -4.89 -9.41
C ASN A 366 21.04 -4.20 -8.71
N CYS A 367 21.25 -3.00 -8.22
CA CYS A 367 20.24 -2.23 -7.52
C CYS A 367 20.27 -0.77 -7.95
N ILE A 368 19.08 -0.19 -8.14
CA ILE A 368 18.86 1.24 -8.34
C ILE A 368 17.98 1.73 -7.20
N LEU A 369 18.30 2.88 -6.61
CA LEU A 369 17.49 3.55 -5.62
C LEU A 369 16.95 4.85 -6.22
N ILE A 370 15.65 4.89 -6.45
CA ILE A 370 14.92 6.08 -6.87
C ILE A 370 14.33 6.73 -5.63
N ARG A 371 14.73 7.96 -5.35
CA ARG A 371 14.13 8.80 -4.32
C ARG A 371 13.27 9.88 -4.97
N TRP A 372 11.97 9.82 -4.67
CA TRP A 372 11.00 10.82 -5.08
C TRP A 372 10.83 11.82 -3.94
N ARG A 373 11.56 12.92 -4.02
CA ARG A 373 11.68 13.84 -2.89
C ARG A 373 10.55 14.86 -2.85
N ASN A 374 9.93 14.95 -1.68
CA ASN A 374 8.99 16.01 -1.36
C ASN A 374 9.77 17.24 -0.91
N ASP A 375 10.26 18.03 -1.86
CA ASP A 375 10.77 19.35 -1.55
C ASP A 375 9.56 20.28 -1.29
N VAL A 376 9.02 20.22 -0.07
CA VAL A 376 8.17 21.30 0.41
C VAL A 376 9.12 22.42 0.81
N PRO A 377 8.98 23.65 0.24
CA PRO A 377 9.83 24.78 0.58
C PRO A 377 9.66 25.20 2.04
#